data_a341be31151bc3f8177d3ec94770f154
#
_entry.id   a341be31151bc3f8177d3ec94770f154
#
_cell.length_a   1.000
_cell.length_b   1.000
_cell.length_c   1.000
_cell.angle_alpha   90.00
_cell.angle_beta   90.00
_cell.angle_gamma   90.00
#
_symmetry.space_group_name_H-M   'P 1'
#
loop_
_entity.id
_entity.type
_entity.pdbx_description
1 polymer ?
#
loop_
_entity_poly.entity_id
_entity_poly.type
_entity_poly.pdbx_seq_one_letter_code
_entity_poly.pdbx_strand_id
1 'polypeptide(L)'
;LFAIKPLLSKHEVKDGFDHLAFGKLPVLLGGRIKPLDSVARNSLLQIAGQQRIALEGNGPDKEWGDLYELSKKADGTGLTYQSFSQKFHKRPKKLHPTQWLMEVMMEPDVADKRFIFQINHPELLTELQLENVGVDKSGLRFYTFEQMQPFVMLLHKKKQVIGQKDAAERNPYERAAFKLAHALELYIQLRYSLQ
;
A
#
# COMPACT_ATOMS: atom_id res chain seq x y z
N LEU A 1 -21.31 -34.56 -25.09
CA LEU A 1 -19.93 -34.44 -24.64
C LEU A 1 -19.56 -32.93 -24.66
N PHE A 2 -19.63 -32.25 -23.53
CA PHE A 2 -19.12 -30.89 -23.41
C PHE A 2 -17.64 -30.94 -23.13
N ALA A 3 -16.83 -30.57 -24.13
CA ALA A 3 -15.39 -30.42 -23.97
C ALA A 3 -15.14 -29.18 -23.10
N ILE A 4 -14.71 -29.39 -21.86
CA ILE A 4 -14.14 -28.35 -21.02
C ILE A 4 -12.80 -27.96 -21.66
N LYS A 5 -12.76 -26.89 -22.44
CA LYS A 5 -11.50 -26.26 -22.82
C LYS A 5 -10.77 -25.89 -21.55
N PRO A 6 -9.55 -26.37 -21.31
CA PRO A 6 -8.78 -25.93 -20.15
C PRO A 6 -8.57 -24.42 -20.28
N LEU A 7 -8.98 -23.68 -19.27
CA LEU A 7 -8.73 -22.24 -19.09
C LEU A 7 -7.24 -22.02 -18.75
N LEU A 8 -6.37 -22.52 -19.59
CA LEU A 8 -4.97 -22.13 -19.64
C LEU A 8 -4.91 -20.91 -20.58
N SER A 9 -5.29 -19.75 -20.06
CA SER A 9 -4.88 -18.50 -20.69
C SER A 9 -3.35 -18.52 -20.71
N LYS A 10 -2.76 -18.75 -21.88
CA LYS A 10 -1.34 -18.45 -22.11
C LYS A 10 -1.18 -16.96 -21.78
N HIS A 11 -0.55 -16.69 -20.66
CA HIS A 11 -0.18 -15.34 -20.30
C HIS A 11 1.03 -14.98 -21.16
N GLU A 12 0.79 -14.29 -22.27
CA GLU A 12 1.85 -13.71 -23.07
C GLU A 12 2.45 -12.56 -22.25
N VAL A 13 3.66 -12.76 -21.76
CA VAL A 13 4.47 -11.70 -21.16
C VAL A 13 4.91 -10.80 -22.31
N LYS A 14 4.18 -9.70 -22.52
CA LYS A 14 4.63 -8.62 -23.42
C LYS A 14 5.74 -7.87 -22.70
N ASP A 15 6.96 -8.03 -23.19
CA ASP A 15 8.16 -7.28 -22.76
C ASP A 15 8.17 -6.89 -21.27
N GLY A 16 8.72 -7.74 -20.42
CA GLY A 16 8.83 -7.44 -19.00
C GLY A 16 9.01 -8.71 -18.15
N PHE A 17 9.21 -8.50 -16.88
CA PHE A 17 9.33 -9.57 -15.89
C PHE A 17 7.96 -10.22 -15.62
N ASP A 18 7.88 -11.54 -15.61
CA ASP A 18 6.65 -12.27 -15.31
C ASP A 18 6.35 -12.27 -13.80
N HIS A 19 5.70 -11.20 -13.34
CA HIS A 19 5.29 -11.04 -11.95
C HIS A 19 4.27 -12.09 -11.49
N LEU A 20 3.53 -12.73 -12.41
CA LEU A 20 2.59 -13.79 -12.07
C LEU A 20 3.30 -15.12 -11.82
N ALA A 21 4.31 -15.43 -12.62
CA ALA A 21 5.18 -16.58 -12.37
C ALA A 21 5.97 -16.39 -11.07
N PHE A 22 6.53 -15.20 -10.84
CA PHE A 22 7.19 -14.84 -9.59
C PHE A 22 6.27 -15.01 -8.38
N GLY A 23 5.01 -14.61 -8.49
CA GLY A 23 4.02 -14.77 -7.41
C GLY A 23 3.72 -16.22 -7.04
N LYS A 24 3.99 -17.18 -7.91
CA LYS A 24 3.82 -18.61 -7.63
C LYS A 24 5.00 -19.24 -6.88
N LEU A 25 6.14 -18.56 -6.79
CA LEU A 25 7.31 -19.07 -6.09
C LEU A 25 6.97 -19.34 -4.62
N PRO A 26 7.35 -20.50 -4.09
CA PRO A 26 7.11 -20.84 -2.70
C PRO A 26 8.10 -20.11 -1.79
N VAL A 27 7.62 -19.60 -0.68
CA VAL A 27 8.42 -18.99 0.37
C VAL A 27 8.02 -19.54 1.73
N LEU A 28 9.01 -19.78 2.58
CA LEU A 28 8.76 -20.18 3.97
C LEU A 28 8.50 -18.93 4.82
N LEU A 29 7.28 -18.79 5.30
CA LEU A 29 6.88 -17.67 6.16
C LEU A 29 6.08 -18.17 7.36
N GLY A 30 6.58 -17.90 8.57
CA GLY A 30 5.93 -18.34 9.80
C GLY A 30 5.80 -19.87 9.91
N GLY A 31 6.81 -20.62 9.47
CA GLY A 31 6.82 -22.09 9.50
C GLY A 31 5.93 -22.76 8.44
N ARG A 32 5.36 -22.00 7.50
CA ARG A 32 4.50 -22.52 6.45
C ARG A 32 4.99 -22.09 5.06
N ILE A 33 4.93 -23.00 4.10
CA ILE A 33 5.21 -22.67 2.71
C ILE A 33 3.98 -21.98 2.12
N LYS A 34 4.18 -20.78 1.57
CA LYS A 34 3.14 -19.97 0.93
C LYS A 34 3.66 -19.44 -0.40
N PRO A 35 2.79 -19.24 -1.43
CA PRO A 35 3.18 -18.52 -2.63
C PRO A 35 3.44 -17.04 -2.33
N LEU A 36 4.41 -16.44 -3.02
CA LEU A 36 4.73 -15.01 -2.86
C LEU A 36 3.53 -14.09 -3.12
N ASP A 37 2.62 -14.45 -4.01
CA ASP A 37 1.37 -13.70 -4.23
C ASP A 37 0.53 -13.60 -2.95
N SER A 38 0.46 -14.68 -2.16
CA SER A 38 -0.24 -14.66 -0.87
C SER A 38 0.47 -13.75 0.15
N VAL A 39 1.81 -13.74 0.14
CA VAL A 39 2.59 -12.83 0.99
C VAL A 39 2.31 -11.38 0.58
N ALA A 40 2.39 -11.06 -0.71
CA ALA A 40 2.13 -9.73 -1.24
C ALA A 40 0.74 -9.20 -0.85
N ARG A 41 -0.30 -10.01 -1.05
CA ARG A 41 -1.69 -9.64 -0.71
C ARG A 41 -1.88 -9.42 0.79
N ASN A 42 -1.34 -10.31 1.60
CA ASN A 42 -1.48 -10.20 3.06
C ASN A 42 -0.69 -9.00 3.60
N SER A 43 0.50 -8.74 3.08
CA SER A 43 1.30 -7.57 3.46
C SER A 43 0.60 -6.27 3.08
N LEU A 44 0.08 -6.17 1.85
CA LEU A 44 -0.71 -5.00 1.43
C LEU A 44 -1.97 -4.82 2.28
N LEU A 45 -2.66 -5.90 2.63
CA LEU A 45 -3.84 -5.81 3.49
C LEU A 45 -3.49 -5.27 4.87
N GLN A 46 -2.33 -5.66 5.43
CA GLN A 46 -1.86 -5.16 6.73
C GLN A 46 -1.38 -3.71 6.65
N ILE A 47 -0.68 -3.32 5.59
CA ILE A 47 -0.10 -1.98 5.42
C ILE A 47 -1.17 -0.98 4.96
N ALA A 48 -1.87 -1.29 3.88
CA ALA A 48 -2.76 -0.37 3.16
C ALA A 48 -4.26 -0.62 3.43
N GLY A 49 -4.61 -1.66 4.16
CA GLY A 49 -6.01 -2.06 4.37
C GLY A 49 -6.69 -2.62 3.11
N GLN A 50 -5.94 -2.85 2.03
CA GLN A 50 -6.46 -3.35 0.75
C GLN A 50 -5.42 -4.24 0.05
N GLN A 51 -5.87 -5.17 -0.78
CA GLN A 51 -4.99 -6.15 -1.44
C GLN A 51 -4.40 -5.65 -2.78
N ARG A 52 -4.72 -4.44 -3.21
CA ARG A 52 -4.20 -3.83 -4.45
C ARG A 52 -4.05 -2.34 -4.24
N ILE A 53 -3.02 -1.77 -4.83
CA ILE A 53 -2.74 -0.34 -4.75
C ILE A 53 -3.32 0.33 -6.01
N ALA A 54 -4.10 1.40 -5.83
CA ALA A 54 -4.46 2.25 -6.94
C ALA A 54 -3.22 3.04 -7.39
N LEU A 55 -2.92 3.02 -8.69
CA LEU A 55 -1.85 3.83 -9.28
C LEU A 55 -2.37 5.27 -9.38
N GLU A 56 -1.73 6.16 -8.65
CA GLU A 56 -2.10 7.56 -8.57
C GLU A 56 -0.86 8.39 -8.83
N GLY A 57 -0.75 8.84 -10.02
CA GLY A 57 0.03 9.95 -10.53
C GLY A 57 1.47 10.22 -10.14
N ASN A 58 1.94 9.80 -8.97
CA ASN A 58 3.31 10.02 -8.53
C ASN A 58 4.24 8.81 -8.72
N GLY A 59 3.73 7.73 -9.30
CA GLY A 59 4.56 6.60 -9.69
C GLY A 59 5.11 6.76 -11.10
N PRO A 60 6.01 5.86 -11.52
CA PRO A 60 6.58 5.86 -12.87
C PRO A 60 5.52 5.76 -13.96
N ASP A 61 4.34 5.24 -13.62
CA ASP A 61 3.28 5.01 -14.60
C ASP A 61 2.38 6.22 -14.86
N LYS A 62 2.46 7.28 -14.09
CA LYS A 62 1.74 8.58 -14.21
C LYS A 62 0.37 8.54 -14.96
N GLU A 63 -0.24 7.36 -15.06
CA GLU A 63 -1.39 7.10 -15.94
C GLU A 63 -2.65 7.87 -15.55
N TRP A 64 -2.68 8.38 -14.32
CA TRP A 64 -3.83 9.10 -13.79
C TRP A 64 -3.58 10.59 -13.62
N GLY A 65 -2.41 11.05 -13.98
CA GLY A 65 -2.00 12.36 -13.54
C GLY A 65 -1.98 12.42 -11.99
N ASP A 66 -1.45 13.44 -11.45
CA ASP A 66 -1.50 13.68 -10.03
C ASP A 66 -2.95 13.95 -9.62
N LEU A 67 -3.60 13.01 -8.89
CA LEU A 67 -4.96 13.23 -8.38
C LEU A 67 -5.04 14.48 -7.52
N TYR A 68 -3.95 14.83 -6.84
CA TYR A 68 -3.85 16.06 -6.08
C TYR A 68 -3.84 17.30 -6.99
N GLU A 69 -3.06 17.28 -8.07
CA GLU A 69 -3.08 18.37 -9.07
C GLU A 69 -4.39 18.43 -9.83
N LEU A 70 -5.00 17.28 -10.13
CA LEU A 70 -6.34 17.21 -10.73
C LEU A 70 -7.43 17.69 -9.76
N SER A 71 -7.26 17.42 -8.46
CA SER A 71 -8.18 17.91 -7.44
C SER A 71 -8.09 19.42 -7.25
N LYS A 72 -6.90 19.99 -7.33
CA LYS A 72 -6.69 21.45 -7.32
C LYS A 72 -7.31 22.15 -8.53
N LYS A 73 -7.27 21.50 -9.70
CA LYS A 73 -7.89 22.02 -10.94
C LYS A 73 -9.41 21.93 -10.95
N ALA A 74 -9.99 21.12 -10.07
CA ALA A 74 -11.42 20.90 -9.96
C ALA A 74 -12.03 21.66 -8.77
N ASP A 75 -11.91 22.98 -8.75
CA ASP A 75 -12.63 23.93 -7.86
C ASP A 75 -12.38 23.76 -6.35
N GLY A 76 -11.18 23.31 -5.92
CA GLY A 76 -10.80 23.28 -4.51
C GLY A 76 -11.52 22.24 -3.65
N THR A 77 -12.47 21.51 -4.20
CA THR A 77 -13.05 20.33 -3.54
C THR A 77 -12.17 19.13 -3.87
N GLY A 78 -11.47 18.59 -2.89
CA GLY A 78 -10.62 17.42 -3.08
C GLY A 78 -11.38 16.31 -3.82
N LEU A 79 -10.92 15.94 -5.01
CA LEU A 79 -11.49 14.82 -5.75
C LEU A 79 -11.12 13.53 -5.00
N THR A 80 -12.10 12.91 -4.37
CA THR A 80 -11.96 11.55 -3.87
C THR A 80 -11.86 10.59 -5.07
N TYR A 81 -11.26 9.42 -4.85
CA TYR A 81 -11.25 8.33 -5.83
C TYR A 81 -12.65 8.08 -6.43
N GLN A 82 -13.67 8.13 -5.60
CA GLN A 82 -15.05 7.86 -6.00
C GLN A 82 -15.62 8.99 -6.87
N SER A 83 -15.39 10.25 -6.50
CA SER A 83 -15.82 11.40 -7.29
C SER A 83 -15.06 11.51 -8.62
N PHE A 84 -13.77 11.14 -8.65
CA PHE A 84 -12.99 11.08 -9.87
C PHE A 84 -13.53 10.00 -10.82
N SER A 85 -13.79 8.81 -10.31
CA SER A 85 -14.37 7.70 -11.08
C SER A 85 -15.74 8.06 -11.67
N GLN A 86 -16.58 8.77 -10.89
CA GLN A 86 -17.89 9.24 -11.36
C GLN A 86 -17.78 10.34 -12.44
N LYS A 87 -16.88 11.31 -12.22
CA LYS A 87 -16.73 12.47 -13.12
C LYS A 87 -16.09 12.09 -14.46
N PHE A 88 -15.12 11.19 -14.46
CA PHE A 88 -14.38 10.84 -15.67
C PHE A 88 -14.73 9.46 -16.24
N HIS A 89 -15.66 8.74 -15.60
CA HIS A 89 -16.05 7.37 -15.98
C HIS A 89 -14.86 6.41 -16.13
N LYS A 90 -13.76 6.71 -15.44
CA LYS A 90 -12.54 5.92 -15.45
C LYS A 90 -12.26 5.39 -14.04
N ARG A 91 -11.77 4.16 -13.97
CA ARG A 91 -11.28 3.59 -12.71
C ARG A 91 -9.75 3.62 -12.73
N PRO A 92 -9.09 3.94 -11.60
CA PRO A 92 -7.63 3.88 -11.55
C PRO A 92 -7.16 2.47 -11.86
N LYS A 93 -6.09 2.38 -12.62
CA LYS A 93 -5.32 1.14 -12.68
C LYS A 93 -4.89 0.75 -11.28
N LYS A 94 -4.94 -0.54 -11.02
CA LYS A 94 -4.47 -1.11 -9.76
C LYS A 94 -3.22 -1.92 -10.02
N LEU A 95 -2.18 -1.61 -9.27
CA LEU A 95 -0.95 -2.39 -9.28
C LEU A 95 -1.25 -3.80 -8.74
N HIS A 96 -0.69 -4.81 -9.42
CA HIS A 96 -0.82 -6.19 -8.95
C HIS A 96 0.00 -6.38 -7.66
N PRO A 97 -0.51 -7.11 -6.65
CA PRO A 97 0.19 -7.28 -5.37
C PRO A 97 1.62 -7.80 -5.52
N THR A 98 1.81 -8.77 -6.39
CA THR A 98 3.13 -9.36 -6.66
C THR A 98 4.08 -8.36 -7.33
N GLN A 99 3.58 -7.51 -8.23
CA GLN A 99 4.37 -6.45 -8.83
C GLN A 99 4.81 -5.43 -7.78
N TRP A 100 3.89 -5.02 -6.89
CA TRP A 100 4.23 -4.16 -5.76
C TRP A 100 5.30 -4.80 -4.85
N LEU A 101 5.17 -6.09 -4.54
CA LEU A 101 6.16 -6.77 -3.71
C LEU A 101 7.54 -6.78 -4.37
N MET A 102 7.59 -6.99 -5.68
CA MET A 102 8.83 -6.91 -6.44
C MET A 102 9.45 -5.50 -6.40
N GLU A 103 8.63 -4.45 -6.59
CA GLU A 103 9.10 -3.07 -6.45
C GLU A 103 9.73 -2.84 -5.07
N VAL A 104 9.05 -3.28 -3.99
CA VAL A 104 9.56 -3.14 -2.62
C VAL A 104 10.91 -3.84 -2.42
N MET A 105 11.09 -5.02 -3.00
CA MET A 105 12.27 -5.86 -2.80
C MET A 105 13.44 -5.48 -3.73
N MET A 106 13.16 -5.03 -4.95
CA MET A 106 14.14 -4.86 -6.03
C MET A 106 14.31 -3.40 -6.45
N GLU A 107 13.25 -2.58 -6.35
CA GLU A 107 13.21 -1.19 -6.78
C GLU A 107 12.64 -0.28 -5.67
N PRO A 108 13.26 -0.26 -4.48
CA PRO A 108 12.71 0.44 -3.32
C PRO A 108 12.46 1.93 -3.58
N ASP A 109 13.26 2.60 -4.40
CA ASP A 109 13.08 4.01 -4.75
C ASP A 109 11.76 4.29 -5.48
N VAL A 110 11.22 3.29 -6.18
CA VAL A 110 9.91 3.35 -6.82
C VAL A 110 8.81 3.04 -5.80
N ALA A 111 9.00 1.98 -5.01
CA ALA A 111 8.05 1.53 -4.02
C ALA A 111 7.84 2.55 -2.90
N ASP A 112 8.90 3.24 -2.46
CA ASP A 112 8.88 4.24 -1.40
C ASP A 112 8.00 5.46 -1.73
N LYS A 113 7.71 5.70 -3.00
CA LYS A 113 6.82 6.76 -3.50
C LYS A 113 5.36 6.33 -3.65
N ARG A 114 5.04 5.07 -3.38
CA ARG A 114 3.65 4.56 -3.44
C ARG A 114 2.86 5.00 -2.21
N PHE A 115 1.66 5.53 -2.42
CA PHE A 115 0.72 5.91 -1.35
C PHE A 115 0.03 4.67 -0.78
N ILE A 116 0.61 4.07 0.23
CA ILE A 116 0.17 2.81 0.84
C ILE A 116 -0.11 2.90 2.34
N PHE A 117 0.51 3.83 3.07
CA PHE A 117 0.31 3.96 4.51
C PHE A 117 -0.93 4.77 4.82
N GLN A 118 -1.91 4.13 5.43
CA GLN A 118 -3.19 4.75 5.78
C GLN A 118 -3.16 5.32 7.18
N ILE A 119 -3.49 6.60 7.34
CA ILE A 119 -3.63 7.26 8.64
C ILE A 119 -4.96 8.02 8.67
N ASN A 120 -5.84 7.63 9.57
CA ASN A 120 -7.18 8.23 9.69
C ASN A 120 -7.42 8.91 11.04
N HIS A 121 -6.50 8.75 12.02
CA HIS A 121 -6.67 9.30 13.36
C HIS A 121 -6.20 10.76 13.40
N PRO A 122 -7.07 11.75 13.74
CA PRO A 122 -6.71 13.16 13.68
C PRO A 122 -5.51 13.54 14.56
N GLU A 123 -5.51 13.10 15.83
CA GLU A 123 -4.40 13.41 16.74
C GLU A 123 -3.05 12.85 16.24
N LEU A 124 -3.07 11.65 15.62
CA LEU A 124 -1.86 11.09 15.05
C LEU A 124 -1.37 11.89 13.84
N LEU A 125 -2.28 12.40 13.03
CA LEU A 125 -1.94 13.29 11.91
C LEU A 125 -1.33 14.61 12.39
N THR A 126 -1.92 15.22 13.42
CA THR A 126 -1.40 16.47 14.02
C THR A 126 -0.03 16.24 14.64
N GLU A 127 0.17 15.16 15.39
CA GLU A 127 1.45 14.85 16.00
C GLU A 127 2.56 14.64 14.96
N LEU A 128 2.25 13.96 13.85
CA LEU A 128 3.18 13.71 12.76
C LEU A 128 3.25 14.89 11.77
N GLN A 129 2.50 15.97 11.97
CA GLN A 129 2.42 17.15 11.09
C GLN A 129 2.10 16.78 9.63
N LEU A 130 1.24 15.78 9.44
CA LEU A 130 0.88 15.22 8.12
C LEU A 130 -0.50 15.68 7.62
N GLU A 131 -1.13 16.66 8.25
CA GLU A 131 -2.51 17.10 7.96
C GLU A 131 -2.68 17.63 6.54
N ASN A 132 -1.64 18.26 5.98
CA ASN A 132 -1.66 18.88 4.66
C ASN A 132 -0.84 18.12 3.62
N VAL A 133 -0.43 16.90 3.95
CA VAL A 133 0.39 16.03 3.12
C VAL A 133 -0.40 14.75 2.80
N GLY A 134 0.04 14.00 1.80
CA GLY A 134 -0.61 12.75 1.42
C GLY A 134 -1.73 12.94 0.39
N VAL A 135 -2.42 11.85 0.08
CA VAL A 135 -3.49 11.80 -0.92
C VAL A 135 -4.77 11.25 -0.30
N ASP A 136 -5.89 11.91 -0.58
CA ASP A 136 -7.21 11.41 -0.18
C ASP A 136 -7.74 10.41 -1.22
N LYS A 137 -8.05 9.22 -0.75
CA LYS A 137 -8.65 8.14 -1.54
C LYS A 137 -9.95 7.70 -0.86
N SER A 138 -11.07 8.16 -1.39
CA SER A 138 -12.40 7.80 -0.86
C SER A 138 -12.60 8.13 0.63
N GLY A 139 -12.13 9.30 1.06
CA GLY A 139 -12.23 9.75 2.44
C GLY A 139 -11.19 9.15 3.39
N LEU A 140 -10.22 8.43 2.84
CA LEU A 140 -9.10 7.86 3.59
C LEU A 140 -7.80 8.51 3.11
N ARG A 141 -6.95 8.95 4.04
CA ARG A 141 -5.66 9.55 3.70
C ARG A 141 -4.55 8.52 3.66
N PHE A 142 -3.76 8.58 2.57
CA PHE A 142 -2.63 7.71 2.33
C PHE A 142 -1.35 8.51 2.16
N TYR A 143 -0.26 7.91 2.63
CA TYR A 143 1.08 8.49 2.65
C TYR A 143 2.09 7.55 2.02
N THR A 144 3.20 8.11 1.54
CA THR A 144 4.33 7.34 1.01
C THR A 144 5.29 6.94 2.12
N PHE A 145 6.18 5.98 1.85
CA PHE A 145 7.23 5.64 2.81
C PHE A 145 8.22 6.81 3.01
N GLU A 146 8.56 7.55 1.96
CA GLU A 146 9.40 8.74 2.05
C GLU A 146 8.84 9.75 3.07
N GLN A 147 7.52 9.98 3.06
CA GLN A 147 6.86 10.87 4.00
C GLN A 147 6.84 10.31 5.43
N MET A 148 6.82 8.99 5.57
CA MET A 148 6.78 8.31 6.88
C MET A 148 8.15 8.07 7.49
N GLN A 149 9.21 8.07 6.68
CA GLN A 149 10.57 7.75 7.10
C GLN A 149 11.06 8.53 8.33
N PRO A 150 10.83 9.85 8.46
CA PRO A 150 11.26 10.62 9.63
C PRO A 150 10.63 10.12 10.95
N PHE A 151 9.48 9.48 10.88
CA PHE A 151 8.70 9.06 12.04
C PHE A 151 8.89 7.60 12.44
N VAL A 152 9.66 6.82 11.68
CA VAL A 152 9.87 5.38 11.93
C VAL A 152 10.36 5.12 13.36
N MET A 153 11.39 5.84 13.81
CA MET A 153 11.95 5.64 15.15
C MET A 153 10.98 6.06 16.27
N LEU A 154 10.25 7.14 16.06
CA LEU A 154 9.23 7.60 16.99
C LEU A 154 8.11 6.56 17.15
N LEU A 155 7.59 6.08 16.02
CA LEU A 155 6.49 5.11 15.99
C LEU A 155 6.95 3.74 16.53
N HIS A 156 8.18 3.34 16.28
CA HIS A 156 8.75 2.12 16.87
C HIS A 156 8.80 2.19 18.41
N LYS A 157 9.30 3.29 18.98
CA LYS A 157 9.30 3.51 20.43
C LYS A 157 7.89 3.51 21.01
N LYS A 158 6.95 4.21 20.36
CA LYS A 158 5.53 4.19 20.75
C LYS A 158 4.96 2.78 20.76
N LYS A 159 5.22 2.01 19.71
CA LYS A 159 4.77 0.62 19.62
C LYS A 159 5.27 -0.23 20.77
N GLN A 160 6.54 -0.06 21.19
CA GLN A 160 7.10 -0.79 22.35
C GLN A 160 6.34 -0.48 23.64
N VAL A 161 6.02 0.79 23.89
CA VAL A 161 5.27 1.22 25.08
C VAL A 161 3.82 0.72 25.02
N ILE A 162 3.14 0.95 23.89
CA ILE A 162 1.76 0.56 23.69
C ILE A 162 1.61 -0.98 23.69
N GLY A 163 2.65 -1.68 23.23
CA GLY A 163 2.67 -3.15 23.19
C GLY A 163 2.65 -3.82 24.57
N GLN A 164 3.01 -3.10 25.65
CA GLN A 164 2.92 -3.57 27.03
C GLN A 164 1.48 -3.62 27.54
N LYS A 165 0.54 -2.90 26.88
CA LYS A 165 -0.88 -2.91 27.23
C LYS A 165 -1.60 -4.02 26.48
N ASP A 166 -2.59 -4.61 27.12
CA ASP A 166 -3.51 -5.51 26.44
C ASP A 166 -4.23 -4.81 25.28
N ALA A 167 -4.47 -5.55 24.19
CA ALA A 167 -5.08 -4.97 22.99
C ALA A 167 -6.48 -4.36 23.25
N ALA A 168 -7.22 -4.91 24.23
CA ALA A 168 -8.53 -4.40 24.62
C ALA A 168 -8.45 -3.06 25.37
N GLU A 169 -7.36 -2.79 26.08
CA GLU A 169 -7.15 -1.59 26.89
C GLU A 169 -6.62 -0.40 26.09
N ARG A 170 -6.16 -0.65 24.85
CA ARG A 170 -5.64 0.42 23.99
C ARG A 170 -6.76 1.35 23.55
N ASN A 171 -6.57 2.64 23.75
CA ASN A 171 -7.47 3.66 23.24
C ASN A 171 -7.41 3.78 21.69
N PRO A 172 -8.31 4.51 21.03
CA PRO A 172 -8.34 4.64 19.56
C PRO A 172 -7.03 5.18 18.97
N TYR A 173 -6.39 6.17 19.61
CA TYR A 173 -5.11 6.73 19.21
C TYR A 173 -4.00 5.67 19.29
N GLU A 174 -3.89 4.95 20.41
CA GLU A 174 -2.89 3.90 20.61
C GLU A 174 -3.03 2.77 19.59
N ARG A 175 -4.28 2.39 19.28
CA ARG A 175 -4.55 1.39 18.22
C ARG A 175 -4.09 1.88 16.85
N ALA A 176 -4.35 3.15 16.51
CA ALA A 176 -3.93 3.74 15.25
C ALA A 176 -2.40 3.83 15.14
N ALA A 177 -1.72 4.32 16.19
CA ALA A 177 -0.27 4.41 16.25
C ALA A 177 0.40 3.04 16.19
N PHE A 178 -0.13 2.05 16.91
CA PHE A 178 0.38 0.67 16.89
C PHE A 178 0.24 0.03 15.51
N LYS A 179 -0.92 0.20 14.87
CA LYS A 179 -1.18 -0.30 13.51
C LYS A 179 -0.21 0.32 12.50
N LEU A 180 -0.02 1.63 12.56
CA LEU A 180 0.89 2.34 11.66
C LEU A 180 2.34 1.90 11.85
N ALA A 181 2.79 1.80 13.11
CA ALA A 181 4.14 1.32 13.42
C ALA A 181 4.37 -0.10 12.91
N HIS A 182 3.39 -0.99 13.10
CA HIS A 182 3.46 -2.35 12.57
C HIS A 182 3.53 -2.40 11.05
N ALA A 183 2.75 -1.55 10.37
CA ALA A 183 2.77 -1.44 8.91
C ALA A 183 4.14 -0.99 8.39
N LEU A 184 4.77 0.00 9.04
CA LEU A 184 6.11 0.47 8.70
C LEU A 184 7.18 -0.59 8.92
N GLU A 185 7.14 -1.30 10.04
CA GLU A 185 8.08 -2.40 10.32
C GLU A 185 7.95 -3.52 9.27
N LEU A 186 6.73 -3.92 8.94
CA LEU A 186 6.49 -4.92 7.91
C LEU A 186 7.03 -4.46 6.55
N TYR A 187 6.81 -3.20 6.19
CA TYR A 187 7.35 -2.65 4.94
C TYR A 187 8.88 -2.68 4.92
N ILE A 188 9.52 -2.24 6.01
CA ILE A 188 10.98 -2.26 6.17
C ILE A 188 11.52 -3.69 6.06
N GLN A 189 10.88 -4.67 6.72
CA GLN A 189 11.27 -6.08 6.62
C GLN A 189 11.22 -6.59 5.17
N LEU A 190 10.17 -6.24 4.42
CA LEU A 190 10.06 -6.63 3.01
C LEU A 190 11.13 -5.95 2.16
N ARG A 191 11.38 -4.67 2.38
CA ARG A 191 12.36 -3.86 1.66
C ARG A 191 13.79 -4.42 1.78
N TYR A 192 14.13 -4.97 2.94
CA TYR A 192 15.45 -5.54 3.21
C TYR A 192 15.51 -7.07 3.11
N SER A 193 14.48 -7.72 2.61
CA SER A 193 14.40 -9.19 2.58
C SER A 193 15.34 -9.85 1.57
N LEU A 194 15.86 -9.12 0.59
CA LEU A 194 16.83 -9.59 -0.42
C LEU A 194 18.24 -8.99 -0.27
N GLN A 195 18.48 -8.22 0.80
CA GLN A 195 19.80 -7.62 1.06
C GLN A 195 20.64 -8.46 2.00
#